data_91b168f18ad6c8d44d8fbc6ad42a85cf
#
_entry.id   91b168f18ad6c8d44d8fbc6ad42a85cf
#
_cell.length_a   1.000
_cell.length_b   1.000
_cell.length_c   1.000
_cell.angle_alpha   90.00
_cell.angle_beta   90.00
_cell.angle_gamma   90.00
#
_symmetry.space_group_name_H-M   'P 1'
#
loop_
_entity.id
_entity.type
_entity.pdbx_description
1 polymer ?
#
loop_
_entity_poly.entity_id
_entity_poly.type
_entity_poly.pdbx_seq_one_letter_code
_entity_poly.pdbx_strand_id
1 'polypeptide(L)'
;MTRAHFPGLDGSNPLGFLAAAGLLRILSRSTNTARLGFLEDGSCRAFVEGFDADIIGAIVDDATCSAGSQTWRLTYEKQEKKGVKIVADLKAPPTDFEMYLHECLAQWLKGNGEGVAYAAAYGTSIARDGKDNTKPTAFHFTAANQEFLKAVEESRSRVDTEWTHQALMVGYAARPGSNLRWDPAAERNWALMANNPNDEGTSVNAPLEWLAFRGLPLFPTFPRNGGARPRAITTAVTGRGDELRFVWPLWSVPASVHTVASLVRLDWSRLSANERARGVFALCRSEIRRTSQGFGNFGPAAVES
;
A
#
# COMPACT_ATOMS: atom_id res chain seq x y z
N MET A 1 2.77 -22.11 19.44
CA MET A 1 3.26 -20.92 18.70
C MET A 1 2.64 -19.71 19.36
N THR A 2 3.43 -18.70 19.65
CA THR A 2 2.95 -17.46 20.26
C THR A 2 2.17 -16.68 19.19
N ARG A 3 0.99 -16.16 19.55
CA ARG A 3 0.17 -15.30 18.71
C ARG A 3 0.28 -13.87 19.22
N ALA A 4 0.74 -12.94 18.37
CA ALA A 4 0.77 -11.52 18.66
C ALA A 4 -0.45 -10.86 18.02
N HIS A 5 -1.22 -10.09 18.79
CA HIS A 5 -2.40 -9.35 18.34
C HIS A 5 -2.06 -7.87 18.16
N PHE A 6 -2.62 -7.25 17.12
CA PHE A 6 -2.38 -5.86 16.76
C PHE A 6 -3.70 -5.07 16.72
N PRO A 7 -4.16 -4.52 17.83
CA PRO A 7 -5.39 -3.74 17.88
C PRO A 7 -5.42 -2.56 16.90
N GLY A 8 -4.25 -2.00 16.56
CA GLY A 8 -4.12 -0.89 15.61
C GLY A 8 -4.19 -1.30 14.15
N LEU A 9 -4.10 -2.61 13.82
CA LEU A 9 -4.21 -3.11 12.45
C LEU A 9 -5.62 -3.63 12.19
N ASP A 10 -6.50 -2.73 11.81
CA ASP A 10 -7.87 -3.04 11.42
C ASP A 10 -7.92 -3.56 9.98
N GLY A 11 -8.17 -4.85 9.80
CA GLY A 11 -8.27 -5.48 8.48
C GLY A 11 -9.44 -4.96 7.64
N SER A 12 -10.46 -4.37 8.25
CA SER A 12 -11.57 -3.74 7.52
C SER A 12 -11.23 -2.34 7.00
N ASN A 13 -10.14 -1.71 7.49
CA ASN A 13 -9.64 -0.44 6.99
C ASN A 13 -8.59 -0.69 5.89
N PRO A 14 -8.64 -0.01 4.73
CA PRO A 14 -7.66 -0.20 3.64
C PRO A 14 -6.21 -0.01 4.09
N LEU A 15 -5.91 1.05 4.86
CA LEU A 15 -4.56 1.28 5.40
C LEU A 15 -4.16 0.16 6.37
N GLY A 16 -5.05 -0.25 7.27
CA GLY A 16 -4.80 -1.32 8.24
C GLY A 16 -4.53 -2.66 7.57
N PHE A 17 -5.28 -3.01 6.53
CA PHE A 17 -5.07 -4.23 5.74
C PHE A 17 -3.73 -4.20 4.99
N LEU A 18 -3.42 -3.11 4.29
CA LEU A 18 -2.15 -2.94 3.58
C LEU A 18 -0.98 -2.98 4.56
N ALA A 19 -1.12 -2.36 5.74
CA ALA A 19 -0.10 -2.37 6.80
C ALA A 19 0.12 -3.78 7.38
N ALA A 20 -0.94 -4.55 7.62
CA ALA A 20 -0.84 -5.94 8.06
C ALA A 20 -0.12 -6.82 7.02
N ALA A 21 -0.44 -6.64 5.74
CA ALA A 21 0.24 -7.32 4.64
C ALA A 21 1.73 -6.95 4.56
N GLY A 22 2.08 -5.68 4.80
CA GLY A 22 3.46 -5.21 4.86
C GLY A 22 4.22 -5.72 6.07
N LEU A 23 3.58 -5.76 7.23
CA LEU A 23 4.13 -6.39 8.42
C LEU A 23 4.54 -7.84 8.13
N LEU A 24 3.63 -8.64 7.57
CA LEU A 24 3.93 -10.01 7.19
C LEU A 24 5.14 -10.10 6.24
N ARG A 25 5.25 -9.19 5.25
CA ARG A 25 6.41 -9.18 4.35
C ARG A 25 7.72 -8.87 5.06
N ILE A 26 7.73 -7.92 6.00
CA ILE A 26 8.93 -7.61 6.80
C ILE A 26 9.34 -8.84 7.60
N LEU A 27 8.43 -9.43 8.35
CA LEU A 27 8.71 -10.58 9.20
C LEU A 27 9.15 -11.82 8.40
N SER A 28 8.56 -12.01 7.20
CA SER A 28 8.90 -13.13 6.31
C SER A 28 10.31 -13.06 5.70
N ARG A 29 11.04 -11.95 5.88
CA ARG A 29 12.45 -11.85 5.48
C ARG A 29 13.37 -12.52 6.47
N SER A 30 13.00 -12.52 7.74
CA SER A 30 13.79 -13.11 8.82
C SER A 30 13.42 -14.59 9.06
N THR A 31 12.19 -14.99 8.74
CA THR A 31 11.69 -16.35 8.93
C THR A 31 10.59 -16.71 7.93
N ASN A 32 10.58 -17.96 7.51
CA ASN A 32 9.50 -18.50 6.68
C ASN A 32 8.29 -19.00 7.49
N THR A 33 8.31 -18.88 8.82
CA THR A 33 7.26 -19.35 9.72
C THR A 33 6.19 -18.30 10.02
N ALA A 34 6.47 -17.01 9.78
CA ALA A 34 5.52 -15.93 10.02
C ALA A 34 4.21 -16.15 9.22
N ARG A 35 3.08 -16.00 9.91
CA ARG A 35 1.72 -16.16 9.35
C ARG A 35 0.84 -15.02 9.84
N LEU A 36 0.00 -14.50 8.96
CA LEU A 36 -0.97 -13.44 9.22
C LEU A 36 -2.38 -14.00 9.20
N GLY A 37 -3.20 -13.59 10.14
CA GLY A 37 -4.65 -13.80 10.15
C GLY A 37 -5.38 -12.58 10.71
N PHE A 38 -6.70 -12.62 10.65
CA PHE A 38 -7.59 -11.61 11.21
C PHE A 38 -8.59 -12.26 12.15
N LEU A 39 -9.00 -11.54 13.20
CA LEU A 39 -9.99 -12.04 14.15
C LEU A 39 -11.38 -12.00 13.53
N GLU A 40 -12.11 -13.11 13.68
CA GLU A 40 -13.50 -13.28 13.23
C GLU A 40 -14.50 -12.95 14.35
N ASP A 41 -14.17 -11.95 15.17
CA ASP A 41 -14.96 -11.52 16.33
C ASP A 41 -15.68 -10.18 16.11
N GLY A 42 -15.76 -9.75 14.83
CA GLY A 42 -16.31 -8.45 14.45
C GLY A 42 -15.31 -7.30 14.52
N SER A 43 -14.17 -7.47 15.20
CA SER A 43 -13.12 -6.42 15.27
C SER A 43 -12.23 -6.40 14.03
N CYS A 44 -12.13 -7.51 13.30
CA CYS A 44 -11.27 -7.68 12.13
C CYS A 44 -9.78 -7.36 12.39
N ARG A 45 -9.32 -7.44 13.65
CA ARG A 45 -7.95 -7.07 14.02
C ARG A 45 -6.95 -8.13 13.54
N ALA A 46 -5.81 -7.64 13.05
CA ALA A 46 -4.75 -8.52 12.59
C ALA A 46 -4.03 -9.21 13.76
N PHE A 47 -3.58 -10.44 13.51
CA PHE A 47 -2.64 -11.14 14.37
C PHE A 47 -1.57 -11.84 13.56
N VAL A 48 -0.41 -12.07 14.16
CA VAL A 48 0.70 -12.80 13.56
C VAL A 48 1.07 -13.98 14.45
N GLU A 49 1.37 -15.12 13.82
CA GLU A 49 1.92 -16.32 14.44
C GLU A 49 3.27 -16.69 13.84
N GLY A 50 4.06 -17.48 14.57
CA GLY A 50 5.31 -18.04 14.08
C GLY A 50 6.46 -17.04 13.96
N PHE A 51 6.41 -15.94 14.73
CA PHE A 51 7.48 -14.97 14.88
C PHE A 51 7.66 -14.67 16.38
N ASP A 52 8.78 -15.09 16.95
CA ASP A 52 9.05 -15.04 18.39
C ASP A 52 10.03 -13.92 18.79
N ALA A 53 10.49 -13.10 17.83
CA ALA A 53 11.37 -11.96 18.08
C ALA A 53 10.60 -10.64 18.28
N ASP A 54 11.32 -9.56 18.57
CA ASP A 54 10.77 -8.22 18.72
C ASP A 54 10.20 -7.70 17.38
N ILE A 55 8.87 -7.67 17.27
CA ILE A 55 8.17 -7.20 16.06
C ILE A 55 8.35 -5.69 15.88
N ILE A 56 8.31 -4.91 16.96
CA ILE A 56 8.48 -3.45 16.89
C ILE A 56 9.90 -3.12 16.43
N GLY A 57 10.91 -3.77 17.03
CA GLY A 57 12.29 -3.64 16.59
C GLY A 57 12.48 -4.00 15.12
N ALA A 58 11.90 -5.12 14.66
CA ALA A 58 11.97 -5.52 13.25
C ALA A 58 11.39 -4.48 12.26
N ILE A 59 10.34 -3.75 12.66
CA ILE A 59 9.76 -2.67 11.83
C ILE A 59 10.69 -1.45 11.80
N VAL A 60 11.23 -1.05 12.95
CA VAL A 60 12.15 0.10 13.07
C VAL A 60 13.45 -0.18 12.32
N ASP A 61 13.98 -1.39 12.44
CA ASP A 61 15.18 -1.85 11.72
C ASP A 61 14.93 -1.85 10.20
N ASP A 62 13.77 -2.36 9.73
CA ASP A 62 13.42 -2.33 8.31
C ASP A 62 13.34 -0.89 7.79
N ALA A 63 12.72 0.03 8.52
CA ALA A 63 12.67 1.44 8.16
C ALA A 63 14.07 2.07 8.11
N THR A 64 14.92 1.78 9.07
CA THR A 64 16.29 2.29 9.16
C THR A 64 17.17 1.74 8.04
N CYS A 65 17.17 0.42 7.83
CA CYS A 65 17.94 -0.24 6.76
C CYS A 65 17.49 0.13 5.35
N SER A 66 16.24 0.56 5.20
CA SER A 66 15.68 1.04 3.93
C SER A 66 16.08 2.48 3.60
N ALA A 67 16.74 3.20 4.50
CA ALA A 67 17.24 4.54 4.25
C ALA A 67 18.27 4.52 3.10
N GLY A 68 18.10 5.42 2.13
CA GLY A 68 19.01 5.47 0.97
C GLY A 68 18.91 4.31 -0.03
N SER A 69 18.06 3.30 0.24
CA SER A 69 17.91 2.16 -0.67
C SER A 69 17.40 2.58 -2.04
N GLN A 70 18.08 2.20 -3.10
CA GLN A 70 17.64 2.39 -4.48
C GLN A 70 16.57 1.37 -4.91
N THR A 71 16.34 0.34 -4.12
CA THR A 71 15.44 -0.78 -4.43
C THR A 71 13.99 -0.32 -4.71
N TRP A 72 13.53 0.72 -4.03
CA TRP A 72 12.17 1.23 -4.16
C TRP A 72 12.11 2.70 -4.61
N ARG A 73 13.26 3.36 -4.88
CA ARG A 73 13.34 4.75 -5.29
C ARG A 73 13.32 4.87 -6.81
N LEU A 74 12.17 5.24 -7.35
CA LEU A 74 12.04 5.70 -8.73
C LEU A 74 12.14 7.22 -8.73
N THR A 75 13.21 7.75 -9.31
CA THR A 75 13.42 9.19 -9.47
C THR A 75 13.71 9.53 -10.94
N TYR A 76 13.32 10.72 -11.35
CA TYR A 76 13.55 11.21 -12.70
C TYR A 76 13.72 12.74 -12.72
N GLU A 77 14.33 13.24 -13.78
CA GLU A 77 14.50 14.67 -13.99
C GLU A 77 13.28 15.29 -14.68
N LYS A 78 12.83 16.42 -14.17
CA LYS A 78 11.76 17.21 -14.77
C LYS A 78 12.24 18.63 -15.02
N GLN A 79 12.12 19.06 -16.28
CA GLN A 79 12.40 20.44 -16.65
C GLN A 79 11.30 21.37 -16.12
N GLU A 80 11.68 22.39 -15.39
CA GLU A 80 10.81 23.44 -14.87
C GLU A 80 11.35 24.82 -15.28
N LYS A 81 10.53 25.89 -15.16
CA LYS A 81 10.91 27.26 -15.53
C LYS A 81 12.19 27.76 -14.82
N LYS A 82 12.49 27.20 -13.64
CA LYS A 82 13.63 27.62 -12.79
C LYS A 82 14.81 26.65 -12.84
N GLY A 83 14.81 25.66 -13.75
CA GLY A 83 15.86 24.65 -13.87
C GLY A 83 15.35 23.22 -13.83
N VAL A 84 16.25 22.28 -13.58
CA VAL A 84 15.92 20.85 -13.45
C VAL A 84 15.53 20.54 -12.01
N LYS A 85 14.43 19.82 -11.85
CA LYS A 85 13.98 19.28 -10.57
C LYS A 85 14.06 17.75 -10.60
N ILE A 86 14.64 17.16 -9.55
CA ILE A 86 14.52 15.70 -9.32
C ILE A 86 13.18 15.43 -8.67
N VAL A 87 12.42 14.52 -9.26
CA VAL A 87 11.08 14.11 -8.81
C VAL A 87 11.12 12.66 -8.36
N ALA A 88 10.53 12.37 -7.20
CA ALA A 88 10.41 11.04 -6.63
C ALA A 88 8.93 10.59 -6.68
N ASP A 89 8.48 10.14 -7.85
CA ASP A 89 7.05 9.79 -8.09
C ASP A 89 6.91 8.63 -9.07
N LEU A 90 5.75 7.97 -9.04
CA LEU A 90 5.41 6.83 -9.90
C LEU A 90 4.94 7.26 -11.31
N LYS A 91 4.57 8.52 -11.52
CA LYS A 91 4.23 9.10 -12.84
C LYS A 91 5.47 9.53 -13.62
N ALA A 92 6.44 8.63 -13.71
CA ALA A 92 7.67 8.88 -14.44
C ALA A 92 7.45 8.84 -15.96
N PRO A 93 8.29 9.53 -16.74
CA PRO A 93 8.41 9.25 -18.16
C PRO A 93 8.70 7.76 -18.38
N PRO A 94 8.20 7.15 -19.46
CA PRO A 94 8.37 5.72 -19.69
C PRO A 94 9.81 5.25 -19.75
N THR A 95 10.68 6.06 -20.36
CA THR A 95 12.12 5.78 -20.43
C THR A 95 12.77 5.68 -19.06
N ASP A 96 12.42 6.60 -18.14
CA ASP A 96 12.93 6.60 -16.78
C ASP A 96 12.40 5.40 -15.98
N PHE A 97 11.12 5.03 -16.17
CA PHE A 97 10.56 3.84 -15.56
C PHE A 97 11.23 2.56 -16.10
N GLU A 98 11.51 2.49 -17.40
CA GLU A 98 12.23 1.36 -18.02
C GLU A 98 13.67 1.27 -17.52
N MET A 99 14.38 2.38 -17.38
CA MET A 99 15.70 2.41 -16.76
C MET A 99 15.68 1.86 -15.35
N TYR A 100 14.74 2.34 -14.50
CA TYR A 100 14.55 1.82 -13.14
C TYR A 100 14.27 0.30 -13.16
N LEU A 101 13.40 -0.17 -14.06
CA LEU A 101 13.11 -1.60 -14.21
C LEU A 101 14.35 -2.41 -14.60
N HIS A 102 15.18 -1.90 -15.51
CA HIS A 102 16.42 -2.57 -15.91
C HIS A 102 17.42 -2.66 -14.75
N GLU A 103 17.54 -1.62 -13.92
CA GLU A 103 18.34 -1.64 -12.70
C GLU A 103 17.83 -2.69 -11.70
N CYS A 104 16.51 -2.74 -11.49
CA CYS A 104 15.87 -3.74 -10.64
C CYS A 104 16.12 -5.16 -11.15
N LEU A 105 16.02 -5.40 -12.45
CA LEU A 105 16.31 -6.71 -13.06
C LEU A 105 17.80 -7.09 -12.92
N ALA A 106 18.72 -6.13 -13.07
CA ALA A 106 20.14 -6.37 -12.84
C ALA A 106 20.45 -6.76 -11.38
N GLN A 107 19.72 -6.19 -10.42
CA GLN A 107 19.84 -6.59 -8.99
C GLN A 107 19.21 -7.96 -8.74
N TRP A 108 18.10 -8.27 -9.39
CA TRP A 108 17.46 -9.58 -9.28
C TRP A 108 18.37 -10.70 -9.77
N LEU A 109 19.09 -10.50 -10.86
CA LEU A 109 20.09 -11.47 -11.36
C LEU A 109 21.23 -11.70 -10.35
N LYS A 110 21.45 -10.78 -9.42
CA LYS A 110 22.40 -10.91 -8.28
C LYS A 110 21.75 -11.47 -6.99
N GLY A 111 20.49 -11.95 -7.09
CA GLY A 111 19.75 -12.52 -5.96
C GLY A 111 18.88 -11.53 -5.17
N ASN A 112 18.82 -10.25 -5.55
CA ASN A 112 17.96 -9.26 -4.89
C ASN A 112 16.70 -8.95 -5.72
N GLY A 113 15.63 -9.69 -5.47
CA GLY A 113 14.34 -9.52 -6.19
C GLY A 113 13.43 -8.42 -5.66
N GLU A 114 13.80 -7.70 -4.61
CA GLU A 114 12.95 -6.70 -3.97
C GLU A 114 12.58 -5.55 -4.92
N GLY A 115 13.55 -5.05 -5.70
CA GLY A 115 13.31 -3.96 -6.66
C GLY A 115 12.32 -4.34 -7.74
N VAL A 116 12.41 -5.55 -8.29
CA VAL A 116 11.45 -6.05 -9.30
C VAL A 116 10.04 -6.12 -8.73
N ALA A 117 9.89 -6.52 -7.46
CA ALA A 117 8.60 -6.57 -6.81
C ALA A 117 7.97 -5.17 -6.65
N TYR A 118 8.77 -4.15 -6.33
CA TYR A 118 8.31 -2.76 -6.33
C TYR A 118 8.01 -2.24 -7.73
N ALA A 119 8.88 -2.46 -8.71
CA ALA A 119 8.63 -2.05 -10.08
C ALA A 119 7.30 -2.61 -10.61
N ALA A 120 7.02 -3.89 -10.34
CA ALA A 120 5.75 -4.53 -10.69
C ALA A 120 4.54 -3.91 -9.96
N ALA A 121 4.71 -3.44 -8.73
CA ALA A 121 3.64 -2.81 -7.96
C ALA A 121 3.40 -1.35 -8.40
N TYR A 122 4.43 -0.65 -8.87
CA TYR A 122 4.34 0.77 -9.22
C TYR A 122 3.51 1.04 -10.47
N GLY A 123 3.64 0.18 -11.49
CA GLY A 123 2.94 0.40 -12.74
C GLY A 123 3.53 -0.42 -13.90
N THR A 124 3.33 0.10 -15.10
CA THR A 124 3.83 -0.52 -16.33
C THR A 124 4.15 0.55 -17.37
N SER A 125 5.28 0.45 -18.05
CA SER A 125 5.67 1.37 -19.12
C SER A 125 4.77 1.30 -20.36
N ILE A 126 3.96 0.25 -20.49
CA ILE A 126 3.05 0.03 -21.63
C ILE A 126 1.78 0.87 -21.51
N ALA A 127 1.21 1.02 -20.30
CA ALA A 127 0.03 1.85 -20.09
C ALA A 127 0.46 3.28 -19.76
N ARG A 128 -0.20 4.26 -20.40
CA ARG A 128 0.13 5.68 -20.30
C ARG A 128 -1.01 6.45 -19.65
N ASP A 129 -0.69 7.54 -18.97
CA ASP A 129 -1.65 8.54 -18.54
C ASP A 129 -1.94 9.56 -19.67
N GLY A 130 -2.77 10.57 -19.38
CA GLY A 130 -3.13 11.62 -20.36
C GLY A 130 -1.97 12.55 -20.76
N LYS A 131 -0.81 12.49 -20.07
CA LYS A 131 0.41 13.26 -20.35
C LYS A 131 1.53 12.39 -20.88
N ASP A 132 1.19 11.18 -21.32
CA ASP A 132 2.13 10.16 -21.83
C ASP A 132 3.15 9.64 -20.81
N ASN A 133 2.94 9.89 -19.52
CA ASN A 133 3.73 9.26 -18.46
C ASN A 133 3.24 7.84 -18.17
N THR A 134 4.07 7.06 -17.52
CA THR A 134 3.72 5.75 -16.98
C THR A 134 2.45 5.85 -16.13
N LYS A 135 1.47 4.99 -16.41
CA LYS A 135 0.25 4.90 -15.63
C LYS A 135 0.55 4.16 -14.32
N PRO A 136 0.50 4.84 -13.17
CA PRO A 136 0.82 4.22 -11.89
C PRO A 136 -0.28 3.27 -11.40
N THR A 137 0.05 2.51 -10.36
CA THR A 137 -0.90 1.72 -9.56
C THR A 137 -2.14 2.53 -9.19
N ALA A 138 -3.27 1.85 -9.04
CA ALA A 138 -4.50 2.48 -8.57
C ALA A 138 -4.40 3.09 -7.16
N PHE A 139 -3.40 2.66 -6.37
CA PHE A 139 -3.12 3.17 -5.03
C PHE A 139 -2.28 4.46 -4.99
N HIS A 140 -1.93 5.01 -6.12
CA HIS A 140 -1.28 6.30 -6.24
C HIS A 140 -2.31 7.43 -6.14
N PHE A 141 -2.35 8.12 -5.00
CA PHE A 141 -3.35 9.15 -4.69
C PHE A 141 -2.78 10.58 -4.65
N THR A 142 -1.47 10.73 -4.79
CA THR A 142 -0.83 12.04 -4.84
C THR A 142 -1.09 12.75 -6.17
N ALA A 143 -1.19 14.08 -6.11
CA ALA A 143 -1.42 14.94 -7.27
C ALA A 143 -0.76 16.32 -7.07
N ALA A 144 -0.78 17.13 -8.12
CA ALA A 144 -0.19 18.47 -8.16
C ALA A 144 1.31 18.44 -7.79
N ASN A 145 1.69 19.06 -6.68
CA ASN A 145 3.08 19.15 -6.22
C ASN A 145 3.48 18.05 -5.22
N GLN A 146 2.58 17.13 -4.92
CA GLN A 146 2.87 16.00 -4.03
C GLN A 146 3.56 14.89 -4.83
N GLU A 147 4.62 14.34 -4.28
CA GLU A 147 5.40 13.25 -4.85
C GLU A 147 5.22 12.02 -3.97
N PHE A 148 4.74 10.92 -4.56
CA PHE A 148 4.38 9.71 -3.82
C PHE A 148 5.56 9.13 -3.03
N LEU A 149 6.69 8.92 -3.69
CA LEU A 149 7.87 8.33 -3.03
C LEU A 149 8.55 9.28 -2.03
N LYS A 150 8.37 10.60 -2.21
CA LYS A 150 8.79 11.58 -1.21
C LYS A 150 7.94 11.49 0.06
N ALA A 151 6.62 11.32 -0.05
CA ALA A 151 5.75 11.10 1.09
C ALA A 151 6.06 9.77 1.80
N VAL A 152 6.38 8.71 1.04
CA VAL A 152 6.86 7.43 1.59
C VAL A 152 8.15 7.62 2.39
N GLU A 153 9.13 8.36 1.85
CA GLU A 153 10.39 8.63 2.55
C GLU A 153 10.18 9.47 3.82
N GLU A 154 9.26 10.43 3.79
CA GLU A 154 8.87 11.20 4.98
C GLU A 154 8.27 10.26 6.04
N SER A 155 7.34 9.38 5.68
CA SER A 155 6.76 8.40 6.60
C SER A 155 7.84 7.46 7.14
N ARG A 156 8.71 6.89 6.27
CA ARG A 156 9.82 6.02 6.67
C ARG A 156 10.74 6.67 7.71
N SER A 157 11.14 7.93 7.47
CA SER A 157 12.10 8.64 8.32
C SER A 157 11.56 8.97 9.72
N ARG A 158 10.25 8.85 9.91
CA ARG A 158 9.54 9.15 11.18
C ARG A 158 9.14 7.88 11.94
N VAL A 159 9.47 6.68 11.43
CA VAL A 159 9.22 5.42 12.13
C VAL A 159 10.18 5.33 13.30
N ASP A 160 9.64 5.30 14.52
CA ASP A 160 10.36 5.09 15.77
C ASP A 160 9.65 4.04 16.65
N THR A 161 10.31 3.57 17.69
CA THR A 161 9.80 2.51 18.56
C THR A 161 8.50 2.92 19.26
N GLU A 162 8.45 4.14 19.81
CA GLU A 162 7.29 4.63 20.56
C GLU A 162 6.07 4.79 19.67
N TRP A 163 6.21 5.48 18.54
CA TRP A 163 5.11 5.68 17.62
C TRP A 163 4.63 4.38 16.98
N THR A 164 5.57 3.48 16.64
CA THR A 164 5.24 2.15 16.12
C THR A 164 4.46 1.33 17.14
N HIS A 165 4.89 1.35 18.40
CA HIS A 165 4.15 0.70 19.48
C HIS A 165 2.73 1.30 19.63
N GLN A 166 2.59 2.63 19.69
CA GLN A 166 1.29 3.29 19.76
C GLN A 166 0.40 2.91 18.59
N ALA A 167 0.92 2.95 17.36
CA ALA A 167 0.17 2.66 16.14
C ALA A 167 -0.35 1.21 16.10
N LEU A 168 0.45 0.25 16.54
CA LEU A 168 0.10 -1.17 16.48
C LEU A 168 -0.70 -1.67 17.68
N MET A 169 -0.33 -1.24 18.89
CA MET A 169 -0.83 -1.83 20.13
C MET A 169 -1.93 -1.01 20.79
N VAL A 170 -1.99 0.31 20.56
CA VAL A 170 -3.01 1.18 21.17
C VAL A 170 -4.11 1.55 20.16
N GLY A 171 -3.77 1.71 18.89
CA GLY A 171 -4.69 2.07 17.81
C GLY A 171 -4.30 3.35 17.10
N TYR A 172 -5.30 4.20 16.76
CA TYR A 172 -5.06 5.40 15.97
C TYR A 172 -4.07 6.37 16.64
N ALA A 173 -2.96 6.63 15.99
CA ALA A 173 -1.87 7.47 16.47
C ALA A 173 -1.38 8.43 15.37
N ALA A 174 -2.26 9.30 14.85
CA ALA A 174 -1.90 10.24 13.81
C ALA A 174 -1.16 11.47 14.39
N ARG A 175 -0.17 11.95 13.64
CA ARG A 175 0.61 13.18 13.91
C ARG A 175 0.62 14.06 12.66
N PRO A 176 0.85 15.38 12.76
CA PRO A 176 0.95 16.22 11.57
C PRO A 176 2.01 15.74 10.58
N GLY A 177 1.70 15.75 9.28
CA GLY A 177 2.62 15.32 8.22
C GLY A 177 1.92 14.97 6.90
N SER A 178 2.71 14.76 5.84
CA SER A 178 2.21 14.29 4.55
C SER A 178 1.72 12.85 4.67
N ASN A 179 0.61 12.52 3.99
CA ASN A 179 0.06 11.18 3.97
C ASN A 179 -0.17 10.68 2.54
N LEU A 180 -0.24 9.35 2.38
CA LEU A 180 -0.52 8.66 1.11
C LEU A 180 -2.02 8.56 0.81
N ARG A 181 -2.88 9.05 1.71
CA ARG A 181 -4.35 9.02 1.63
C ARG A 181 -4.93 7.61 1.56
N TRP A 182 -4.25 6.65 2.19
CA TRP A 182 -4.71 5.27 2.26
C TRP A 182 -5.66 5.01 3.44
N ASP A 183 -5.72 5.93 4.40
CA ASP A 183 -6.71 5.90 5.48
C ASP A 183 -7.95 6.68 5.05
N PRO A 184 -9.15 6.06 5.02
CA PRO A 184 -10.40 6.78 4.79
C PRO A 184 -10.66 7.94 5.76
N ALA A 185 -10.15 7.85 7.00
CA ALA A 185 -10.27 8.92 7.98
C ALA A 185 -9.51 10.19 7.60
N ALA A 186 -8.54 10.10 6.67
CA ALA A 186 -7.83 11.25 6.12
C ALA A 186 -8.63 12.02 5.05
N GLU A 187 -9.87 11.59 4.75
CA GLU A 187 -10.74 12.25 3.78
C GLU A 187 -11.15 13.64 4.27
N ARG A 188 -10.82 14.66 3.49
CA ARG A 188 -11.20 16.05 3.72
C ARG A 188 -12.43 16.39 2.89
N ASN A 189 -13.59 16.02 3.38
CA ASN A 189 -14.84 16.43 2.75
C ASN A 189 -15.33 17.74 3.39
N TRP A 190 -15.35 18.83 2.63
CA TRP A 190 -15.82 20.15 3.07
C TRP A 190 -17.17 20.12 3.79
N ALA A 191 -18.07 19.22 3.38
CA ALA A 191 -19.40 19.11 3.96
C ALA A 191 -19.41 18.55 5.39
N LEU A 192 -18.28 17.97 5.86
CA LEU A 192 -18.19 17.29 7.15
C LEU A 192 -17.20 17.97 8.12
N MET A 193 -16.56 19.08 7.70
CA MET A 193 -15.53 19.75 8.52
C MET A 193 -16.08 21.06 9.11
N ALA A 194 -15.77 21.28 10.40
CA ALA A 194 -16.11 22.52 11.10
C ALA A 194 -15.28 23.71 10.63
N ASN A 195 -14.09 23.48 10.07
CA ASN A 195 -13.14 24.48 9.61
C ASN A 195 -12.78 24.29 8.13
N ASN A 196 -12.16 25.30 7.52
CA ASN A 196 -11.67 25.21 6.14
C ASN A 196 -10.60 24.12 6.03
N PRO A 197 -10.76 23.08 5.18
CA PRO A 197 -9.79 22.00 5.01
C PRO A 197 -8.39 22.44 4.59
N ASN A 198 -8.24 23.65 4.05
CA ASN A 198 -6.93 24.18 3.66
C ASN A 198 -6.15 24.74 4.87
N ASP A 199 -6.83 25.07 5.96
CA ASP A 199 -6.23 25.65 7.17
C ASP A 199 -5.83 24.56 8.18
N GLU A 200 -6.40 23.34 8.04
CA GLU A 200 -6.00 22.20 8.86
C GLU A 200 -4.85 21.44 8.19
N GLY A 201 -3.72 21.29 8.89
CA GLY A 201 -2.58 20.46 8.46
C GLY A 201 -3.01 19.02 8.16
N THR A 202 -2.34 18.34 7.22
CA THR A 202 -2.53 16.90 7.03
C THR A 202 -2.00 16.12 8.21
N SER A 203 -2.67 15.04 8.57
CA SER A 203 -2.19 14.09 9.56
C SER A 203 -1.79 12.77 8.92
N VAL A 204 -0.82 12.08 9.51
CA VAL A 204 -0.27 10.81 9.04
C VAL A 204 -0.08 9.86 10.22
N ASN A 205 -0.31 8.58 10.00
CA ASN A 205 0.19 7.50 10.85
C ASN A 205 1.40 6.88 10.13
N ALA A 206 2.58 7.48 10.32
CA ALA A 206 3.78 7.13 9.57
C ALA A 206 4.19 5.65 9.70
N PRO A 207 4.14 5.00 10.89
CA PRO A 207 4.37 3.56 10.99
C PRO A 207 3.42 2.72 10.14
N LEU A 208 2.12 3.03 10.14
CA LEU A 208 1.15 2.27 9.33
C LEU A 208 1.33 2.54 7.84
N GLU A 209 1.61 3.77 7.43
CA GLU A 209 1.88 4.08 6.01
C GLU A 209 3.17 3.43 5.52
N TRP A 210 4.23 3.41 6.34
CA TRP A 210 5.44 2.66 6.02
C TRP A 210 5.15 1.18 5.84
N LEU A 211 4.46 0.56 6.79
CA LEU A 211 4.04 -0.84 6.69
C LEU A 211 3.20 -1.08 5.44
N ALA A 212 2.20 -0.24 5.16
CA ALA A 212 1.34 -0.36 3.99
C ALA A 212 2.15 -0.26 2.69
N PHE A 213 3.12 0.65 2.61
CA PHE A 213 4.06 0.72 1.50
C PHE A 213 4.88 -0.56 1.35
N ARG A 214 5.34 -1.16 2.46
CA ARG A 214 6.02 -2.46 2.45
C ARG A 214 5.11 -3.60 1.97
N GLY A 215 3.80 -3.45 2.11
CA GLY A 215 2.77 -4.37 1.58
C GLY A 215 2.51 -4.23 0.08
N LEU A 216 2.81 -3.08 -0.51
CA LEU A 216 2.49 -2.75 -1.90
C LEU A 216 2.95 -3.79 -2.94
N PRO A 217 4.13 -4.43 -2.83
CA PRO A 217 4.57 -5.49 -3.75
C PRO A 217 3.66 -6.73 -3.84
N LEU A 218 2.74 -6.93 -2.91
CA LEU A 218 1.72 -7.99 -3.02
C LEU A 218 0.63 -7.66 -4.05
N PHE A 219 0.55 -6.39 -4.51
CA PHE A 219 -0.46 -5.86 -5.41
C PHE A 219 0.15 -5.39 -6.75
N PRO A 220 0.74 -6.29 -7.55
CA PRO A 220 1.33 -5.90 -8.82
C PRO A 220 0.31 -5.26 -9.75
N THR A 221 0.80 -4.34 -10.58
CA THR A 221 0.06 -3.67 -11.64
C THR A 221 0.56 -4.16 -12.98
N PHE A 222 -0.34 -4.56 -13.86
CA PHE A 222 -0.02 -5.13 -15.16
C PHE A 222 -0.86 -4.49 -16.27
N PRO A 223 -0.35 -4.48 -17.53
CA PRO A 223 -1.09 -3.95 -18.66
C PRO A 223 -2.19 -4.93 -19.08
N ARG A 224 -3.34 -4.41 -19.42
CA ARG A 224 -4.43 -5.16 -20.04
C ARG A 224 -4.84 -4.49 -21.34
N ASN A 225 -4.81 -5.24 -22.43
CA ASN A 225 -5.39 -4.81 -23.69
C ASN A 225 -6.92 -4.82 -23.58
N GLY A 226 -7.56 -3.80 -24.12
CA GLY A 226 -9.03 -3.69 -24.07
C GLY A 226 -9.49 -2.32 -24.54
N GLY A 227 -9.35 -2.04 -25.84
CA GLY A 227 -9.70 -0.78 -26.47
C GLY A 227 -8.51 -0.17 -27.20
N ALA A 228 -8.60 1.14 -27.53
CA ALA A 228 -7.59 1.82 -28.32
C ALA A 228 -6.21 1.97 -27.62
N ARG A 229 -6.17 1.86 -26.29
CA ARG A 229 -4.93 1.95 -25.49
C ARG A 229 -4.90 0.91 -24.38
N PRO A 230 -3.71 0.33 -24.06
CA PRO A 230 -3.52 -0.51 -22.89
C PRO A 230 -3.88 0.24 -21.60
N ARG A 231 -4.45 -0.48 -20.63
CA ARG A 231 -4.77 0.06 -19.30
C ARG A 231 -3.93 -0.62 -18.24
N ALA A 232 -3.56 0.12 -17.20
CA ALA A 232 -2.96 -0.45 -16.00
C ALA A 232 -4.07 -1.03 -15.11
N ILE A 233 -3.90 -2.29 -14.72
CA ILE A 233 -4.79 -3.02 -13.79
C ILE A 233 -3.98 -3.35 -12.55
N THR A 234 -4.36 -2.79 -11.43
CA THR A 234 -3.76 -3.12 -10.12
C THR A 234 -4.47 -4.33 -9.53
N THR A 235 -3.71 -5.27 -9.01
CA THR A 235 -4.25 -6.45 -8.30
C THR A 235 -5.19 -6.03 -7.17
N ALA A 236 -6.25 -6.80 -6.96
CA ALA A 236 -7.33 -6.54 -6.00
C ALA A 236 -8.14 -5.25 -6.27
N VAL A 237 -7.95 -4.59 -7.43
CA VAL A 237 -8.76 -3.45 -7.84
C VAL A 237 -9.67 -3.86 -8.99
N THR A 238 -10.97 -3.62 -8.80
CA THR A 238 -12.05 -3.93 -9.75
C THR A 238 -12.74 -2.65 -10.24
N GLY A 239 -13.52 -2.75 -11.30
CA GLY A 239 -14.27 -1.61 -11.86
C GLY A 239 -13.50 -0.84 -12.93
N ARG A 240 -14.04 0.34 -13.32
CA ARG A 240 -13.49 1.21 -14.38
C ARG A 240 -13.82 2.67 -14.08
N GLY A 241 -12.97 3.59 -14.51
CA GLY A 241 -13.20 5.03 -14.37
C GLY A 241 -13.40 5.42 -12.91
N ASP A 242 -14.52 6.01 -12.60
CA ASP A 242 -14.91 6.47 -11.26
C ASP A 242 -15.50 5.37 -10.38
N GLU A 243 -15.70 4.15 -10.93
CA GLU A 243 -16.22 2.99 -10.19
C GLU A 243 -15.11 2.05 -9.68
N LEU A 244 -13.89 2.52 -9.62
CA LEU A 244 -12.79 1.70 -9.10
C LEU A 244 -13.00 1.37 -7.62
N ARG A 245 -12.81 0.10 -7.27
CA ARG A 245 -12.92 -0.40 -5.90
C ARG A 245 -11.73 -1.28 -5.57
N PHE A 246 -11.14 -1.07 -4.41
CA PHE A 246 -10.24 -2.02 -3.80
C PHE A 246 -11.07 -3.09 -3.09
N VAL A 247 -10.80 -4.37 -3.38
CA VAL A 247 -11.54 -5.52 -2.83
C VAL A 247 -10.55 -6.50 -2.25
N TRP A 248 -10.71 -6.87 -0.97
CA TRP A 248 -9.80 -7.80 -0.31
C TRP A 248 -10.52 -8.72 0.65
N PRO A 249 -10.02 -9.98 0.81
CA PRO A 249 -10.57 -10.93 1.77
C PRO A 249 -9.99 -10.73 3.17
N LEU A 250 -10.74 -11.11 4.20
CA LEU A 250 -10.25 -11.34 5.54
C LEU A 250 -10.36 -12.83 5.87
N TRP A 251 -9.32 -13.36 6.49
CA TRP A 251 -9.20 -14.78 6.80
C TRP A 251 -8.75 -15.01 8.24
N SER A 252 -9.31 -16.04 8.90
CA SER A 252 -8.99 -16.41 10.28
C SER A 252 -7.89 -17.47 10.39
N VAL A 253 -7.69 -18.29 9.36
CA VAL A 253 -6.62 -19.29 9.30
C VAL A 253 -5.29 -18.61 8.96
N PRO A 254 -4.27 -18.67 9.83
CA PRO A 254 -3.01 -17.96 9.60
C PRO A 254 -2.33 -18.33 8.28
N ALA A 255 -2.05 -17.34 7.44
CA ALA A 255 -1.55 -17.49 6.08
C ALA A 255 -0.12 -16.96 5.89
N SER A 256 0.71 -17.67 5.11
CA SER A 256 2.04 -17.22 4.73
C SER A 256 1.98 -16.05 3.74
N VAL A 257 3.09 -15.35 3.57
CA VAL A 257 3.20 -14.26 2.57
C VAL A 257 2.86 -14.74 1.15
N HIS A 258 3.23 -15.97 0.79
CA HIS A 258 2.89 -16.56 -0.52
C HIS A 258 1.40 -16.86 -0.65
N THR A 259 0.79 -17.36 0.43
CA THR A 259 -0.66 -17.59 0.47
C THR A 259 -1.42 -16.28 0.37
N VAL A 260 -0.99 -15.24 1.12
CA VAL A 260 -1.58 -13.89 1.03
C VAL A 260 -1.45 -13.32 -0.39
N ALA A 261 -0.27 -13.44 -1.02
CA ALA A 261 -0.06 -13.03 -2.40
C ALA A 261 -0.99 -13.74 -3.39
N SER A 262 -1.35 -15.00 -3.12
CA SER A 262 -2.32 -15.74 -3.93
C SER A 262 -3.74 -15.29 -3.64
N LEU A 263 -4.12 -15.13 -2.37
CA LEU A 263 -5.45 -14.69 -1.96
C LEU A 263 -5.82 -13.34 -2.57
N VAL A 264 -4.94 -12.33 -2.51
CA VAL A 264 -5.24 -11.00 -3.04
C VAL A 264 -5.33 -10.93 -4.57
N ARG A 265 -4.94 -12.00 -5.28
CA ARG A 265 -5.03 -12.12 -6.75
C ARG A 265 -6.31 -12.80 -7.23
N LEU A 266 -7.07 -13.41 -6.33
CA LEU A 266 -8.33 -14.06 -6.69
C LEU A 266 -9.40 -13.02 -7.06
N ASP A 267 -10.33 -13.44 -7.91
CA ASP A 267 -11.53 -12.63 -8.21
C ASP A 267 -12.55 -12.78 -7.07
N TRP A 268 -12.59 -11.78 -6.23
CA TRP A 268 -13.51 -11.70 -5.10
C TRP A 268 -14.81 -10.97 -5.50
N SER A 269 -15.50 -11.44 -6.55
CA SER A 269 -16.81 -10.90 -6.91
C SER A 269 -17.87 -11.18 -5.84
N ARG A 270 -17.72 -12.30 -5.13
CA ARG A 270 -18.58 -12.73 -4.02
C ARG A 270 -17.83 -13.70 -3.09
N LEU A 271 -18.26 -13.76 -1.85
CA LEU A 271 -17.80 -14.76 -0.89
C LEU A 271 -18.69 -16.02 -1.01
N SER A 272 -18.09 -17.13 -1.39
CA SER A 272 -18.80 -18.43 -1.50
C SER A 272 -18.68 -19.27 -0.21
N ALA A 273 -19.54 -20.29 -0.08
CA ALA A 273 -19.45 -21.24 1.03
C ALA A 273 -18.09 -21.98 1.05
N ASN A 274 -17.47 -22.20 -0.13
CA ASN A 274 -16.15 -22.83 -0.20
C ASN A 274 -15.04 -21.96 0.35
N GLU A 275 -15.06 -20.64 0.07
CA GLU A 275 -14.08 -19.69 0.63
C GLU A 275 -14.24 -19.56 2.13
N ARG A 276 -15.50 -19.51 2.64
CA ARG A 276 -15.77 -19.54 4.09
C ARG A 276 -15.21 -20.82 4.73
N ALA A 277 -15.43 -21.98 4.13
CA ALA A 277 -14.90 -23.25 4.62
C ALA A 277 -13.35 -23.29 4.64
N ARG A 278 -12.70 -22.44 3.84
CA ARG A 278 -11.22 -22.27 3.82
C ARG A 278 -10.71 -21.19 4.78
N GLY A 279 -11.58 -20.64 5.60
CA GLY A 279 -11.24 -19.66 6.61
C GLY A 279 -11.26 -18.20 6.14
N VAL A 280 -11.78 -17.89 4.95
CA VAL A 280 -12.10 -16.52 4.54
C VAL A 280 -13.50 -16.21 5.05
N PHE A 281 -13.59 -15.29 6.01
CA PHE A 281 -14.86 -15.01 6.70
C PHE A 281 -15.53 -13.70 6.26
N ALA A 282 -14.80 -12.79 5.60
CA ALA A 282 -15.35 -11.54 5.10
C ALA A 282 -14.66 -11.06 3.83
N LEU A 283 -15.39 -10.27 3.04
CA LEU A 283 -14.87 -9.45 1.94
C LEU A 283 -15.04 -7.98 2.27
N CYS A 284 -13.96 -7.23 2.15
CA CYS A 284 -13.97 -5.79 2.29
C CYS A 284 -13.92 -5.11 0.92
N ARG A 285 -14.69 -4.03 0.76
CA ARG A 285 -14.73 -3.22 -0.48
C ARG A 285 -14.67 -1.75 -0.14
N SER A 286 -13.65 -1.07 -0.67
CA SER A 286 -13.49 0.37 -0.54
C SER A 286 -13.50 1.03 -1.92
N GLU A 287 -14.27 2.10 -2.08
CA GLU A 287 -14.24 2.92 -3.29
C GLU A 287 -12.90 3.65 -3.40
N ILE A 288 -12.36 3.71 -4.61
CA ILE A 288 -11.23 4.56 -4.94
C ILE A 288 -11.80 5.87 -5.51
N ARG A 289 -11.89 6.88 -4.67
CA ARG A 289 -12.40 8.19 -5.02
C ARG A 289 -11.30 9.04 -5.64
N ARG A 290 -11.66 9.83 -6.67
CA ARG A 290 -10.74 10.77 -7.31
C ARG A 290 -11.41 12.10 -7.51
N THR A 291 -10.71 13.19 -7.15
CA THR A 291 -11.16 14.55 -7.44
C THR A 291 -10.84 14.94 -8.88
N SER A 292 -11.48 15.98 -9.38
CA SER A 292 -11.18 16.59 -10.69
C SER A 292 -9.73 17.09 -10.80
N GLN A 293 -9.08 17.39 -9.67
CA GLN A 293 -7.67 17.79 -9.59
C GLN A 293 -6.71 16.59 -9.59
N GLY A 294 -7.23 15.34 -9.62
CA GLY A 294 -6.44 14.12 -9.69
C GLY A 294 -5.95 13.58 -8.35
N PHE A 295 -6.33 14.20 -7.23
CA PHE A 295 -6.14 13.59 -5.90
C PHE A 295 -7.06 12.39 -5.75
N GLY A 296 -6.57 11.35 -5.07
CA GLY A 296 -7.37 10.19 -4.73
C GLY A 296 -7.34 9.91 -3.23
N ASN A 297 -8.24 9.04 -2.79
CA ASN A 297 -8.27 8.44 -1.47
C ASN A 297 -9.13 7.16 -1.50
N PHE A 298 -8.96 6.33 -0.50
CA PHE A 298 -9.94 5.28 -0.22
C PHE A 298 -11.16 5.86 0.52
N GLY A 299 -12.36 5.43 0.12
CA GLY A 299 -13.56 5.60 0.92
C GLY A 299 -13.63 4.61 2.08
N PRO A 300 -14.57 4.78 3.03
CA PRO A 300 -14.88 3.76 4.03
C PRO A 300 -15.17 2.42 3.38
N ALA A 301 -14.70 1.33 3.97
CA ALA A 301 -14.95 0.01 3.43
C ALA A 301 -16.32 -0.54 3.87
N ALA A 302 -17.03 -1.16 2.92
CA ALA A 302 -18.14 -2.05 3.23
C ALA A 302 -17.58 -3.45 3.51
N VAL A 303 -18.07 -4.11 4.57
CA VAL A 303 -17.68 -5.47 4.96
C VAL A 303 -18.86 -6.41 4.66
N GLU A 304 -18.62 -7.40 3.84
CA GLU A 304 -19.56 -8.49 3.51
C GLU A 304 -19.10 -9.76 4.25
N SER A 305 -19.87 -10.25 5.19
CA SER A 305 -19.63 -11.49 5.96
C SER A 305 -20.51 -12.65 5.50
#